data_eb36d0d8e0f1b4196b906d1de68f2db3
#
_entry.id   eb36d0d8e0f1b4196b906d1de68f2db3
#
_cell.length_a   1.000
_cell.length_b   1.000
_cell.length_c   1.000
_cell.angle_alpha   90.00
_cell.angle_beta   90.00
_cell.angle_gamma   90.00
#
_symmetry.space_group_name_H-M   'P 1'
#
loop_
_entity.id
_entity.type
_entity.pdbx_description
1 polymer ?
#
loop_
_entity_poly.entity_id
_entity_poly.type
_entity_poly.pdbx_seq_one_letter_code
_entity_poly.pdbx_strand_id
1 'polypeptide(L)'
;MDKKKLEGFKKKLETRQQDLRRMVSRTQQDGRSADEDTAQDIADKAASSYNKEFLFHQSNADRQLLMMVEAALARIREGNFGECISCGKEINPKRLEAVPWTRHCIECQEKLEKGILEEASR
;
A
#
# COMPACT_ATOMS: atom_id res chain seq x y z
N MET A 1 23.11 -0.78 4.17
CA MET A 1 22.31 -0.71 5.42
C MET A 1 22.74 -1.82 6.37
N ASP A 2 22.78 -1.51 7.66
CA ASP A 2 23.14 -2.46 8.70
C ASP A 2 22.13 -3.60 8.78
N LYS A 3 22.60 -4.83 9.01
CA LYS A 3 21.77 -6.02 9.12
C LYS A 3 20.66 -5.89 10.17
N LYS A 4 20.97 -5.29 11.32
CA LYS A 4 20.00 -5.07 12.39
C LYS A 4 18.86 -4.16 11.96
N LYS A 5 19.21 -3.06 11.29
CA LYS A 5 18.21 -2.10 10.77
C LYS A 5 17.35 -2.77 9.69
N LEU A 6 17.97 -3.52 8.81
CA LEU A 6 17.28 -4.24 7.76
C LEU A 6 16.28 -5.25 8.31
N GLU A 7 16.67 -6.00 9.34
CA GLU A 7 15.79 -6.94 10.04
C GLU A 7 14.61 -6.22 10.70
N GLY A 8 14.87 -5.05 11.30
CA GLY A 8 13.81 -4.23 11.89
C GLY A 8 12.79 -3.78 10.86
N PHE A 9 13.24 -3.30 9.71
CA PHE A 9 12.37 -2.90 8.61
C PHE A 9 11.60 -4.11 8.05
N LYS A 10 12.26 -5.24 7.91
CA LYS A 10 11.61 -6.47 7.45
C LYS A 10 10.46 -6.86 8.35
N LYS A 11 10.67 -6.85 9.67
CA LYS A 11 9.62 -7.18 10.64
C LYS A 11 8.44 -6.20 10.57
N LYS A 12 8.72 -4.91 10.47
CA LYS A 12 7.67 -3.88 10.32
C LYS A 12 6.85 -4.11 9.06
N LEU A 13 7.52 -4.39 7.95
CA LEU A 13 6.87 -4.64 6.67
C LEU A 13 6.05 -5.92 6.68
N GLU A 14 6.57 -6.99 7.29
CA GLU A 14 5.83 -8.26 7.41
C GLU A 14 4.58 -8.10 8.27
N THR A 15 4.68 -7.37 9.37
CA THR A 15 3.52 -7.08 10.23
C THR A 15 2.48 -6.28 9.46
N ARG A 16 2.90 -5.25 8.75
CA ARG A 16 2.01 -4.42 7.94
C ARG A 16 1.37 -5.23 6.83
N GLN A 17 2.14 -6.11 6.20
CA GLN A 17 1.65 -7.01 5.15
C GLN A 17 0.50 -7.88 5.66
N GLN A 18 0.69 -8.50 6.82
CA GLN A 18 -0.35 -9.35 7.42
C GLN A 18 -1.60 -8.56 7.76
N ASP A 19 -1.43 -7.38 8.35
CA ASP A 19 -2.57 -6.50 8.67
C ASP A 19 -3.34 -6.09 7.42
N LEU A 20 -2.62 -5.70 6.37
CA LEU A 20 -3.24 -5.30 5.10
C LEU A 20 -3.95 -6.46 4.42
N ARG A 21 -3.37 -7.66 4.46
CA ARG A 21 -4.01 -8.85 3.90
C ARG A 21 -5.34 -9.15 4.60
N ARG A 22 -5.36 -9.01 5.92
CA ARG A 22 -6.60 -9.20 6.68
C ARG A 22 -7.63 -8.12 6.36
N MET A 23 -7.20 -6.88 6.24
CA MET A 23 -8.08 -5.75 5.91
C MET A 23 -8.68 -5.91 4.52
N VAL A 24 -7.89 -6.27 3.53
CA VAL A 24 -8.35 -6.50 2.15
C VAL A 24 -9.36 -7.65 2.12
N SER A 25 -9.07 -8.76 2.78
CA SER A 25 -9.97 -9.92 2.83
C SER A 25 -11.30 -9.56 3.50
N ARG A 26 -11.23 -8.85 4.64
CA ARG A 26 -12.44 -8.42 5.37
C ARG A 26 -13.29 -7.48 4.53
N THR A 27 -12.68 -6.50 3.89
CA THR A 27 -13.39 -5.52 3.05
C THR A 27 -14.09 -6.23 1.89
N GLN A 28 -13.46 -7.22 1.29
CA GLN A 28 -14.07 -8.02 0.23
C GLN A 28 -15.28 -8.80 0.72
N GLN A 29 -15.18 -9.41 1.91
CA GLN A 29 -16.30 -10.14 2.52
C GLN A 29 -17.45 -9.20 2.86
N ASP A 30 -17.16 -8.05 3.43
CA ASP A 30 -18.16 -7.04 3.76
C ASP A 30 -18.86 -6.53 2.50
N GLY A 31 -18.11 -6.32 1.43
CA GLY A 31 -18.66 -5.94 0.13
C GLY A 31 -19.57 -7.00 -0.46
N ARG A 32 -19.22 -8.28 -0.32
CA ARG A 32 -20.05 -9.40 -0.77
C ARG A 32 -21.32 -9.50 0.06
N SER A 33 -21.22 -9.34 1.37
CA SER A 33 -22.40 -9.36 2.26
C SER A 33 -23.38 -8.24 1.89
N ALA A 34 -22.86 -7.06 1.59
CA ALA A 34 -23.70 -5.94 1.13
C ALA A 34 -24.39 -6.23 -0.21
N ASP A 35 -23.75 -7.02 -1.07
CA ASP A 35 -24.31 -7.45 -2.35
C ASP A 35 -25.43 -8.49 -2.17
N GLU A 36 -25.28 -9.37 -1.20
CA GLU A 36 -26.23 -10.45 -0.93
C GLU A 36 -27.45 -9.96 -0.15
N ASP A 37 -27.34 -8.84 0.54
CA ASP A 37 -28.46 -8.23 1.26
C ASP A 37 -29.48 -7.70 0.25
N THR A 38 -30.65 -8.35 0.22
CA THR A 38 -31.76 -7.90 -0.61
C THR A 38 -32.36 -6.62 -0.01
N ALA A 39 -32.11 -5.50 -0.65
CA ALA A 39 -32.73 -4.25 -0.28
C ALA A 39 -34.25 -4.33 -0.55
N GLN A 40 -35.07 -4.03 0.46
CA GLN A 40 -36.52 -4.15 0.36
C GLN A 40 -37.17 -2.90 -0.24
N ASP A 41 -36.46 -1.78 -0.30
CA ASP A 41 -36.94 -0.54 -0.92
C ASP A 41 -35.82 0.24 -1.59
N ILE A 42 -36.18 1.33 -2.30
CA ILE A 42 -35.24 2.14 -3.08
C ILE A 42 -34.20 2.82 -2.19
N ALA A 43 -34.59 3.25 -0.98
CA ALA A 43 -33.68 3.91 -0.04
C ALA A 43 -32.61 2.93 0.47
N ASP A 44 -32.99 1.70 0.77
CA ASP A 44 -32.07 0.64 1.18
C ASP A 44 -31.12 0.28 0.06
N LYS A 45 -31.61 0.21 -1.18
CA LYS A 45 -30.78 -0.01 -2.36
C LYS A 45 -29.74 1.08 -2.55
N ALA A 46 -30.13 2.34 -2.39
CA ALA A 46 -29.22 3.48 -2.51
C ALA A 46 -28.14 3.45 -1.43
N ALA A 47 -28.51 3.20 -0.17
CA ALA A 47 -27.57 3.07 0.93
C ALA A 47 -26.61 1.90 0.73
N SER A 48 -27.13 0.76 0.28
CA SER A 48 -26.32 -0.43 0.00
C SER A 48 -25.32 -0.17 -1.11
N SER A 49 -25.73 0.52 -2.19
CA SER A 49 -24.85 0.88 -3.32
C SER A 49 -23.74 1.83 -2.86
N TYR A 50 -24.07 2.81 -2.02
CA TYR A 50 -23.11 3.75 -1.49
C TYR A 50 -22.05 3.04 -0.61
N ASN A 51 -22.49 2.16 0.28
CA ASN A 51 -21.59 1.37 1.12
C ASN A 51 -20.67 0.48 0.27
N LYS A 52 -21.22 -0.12 -0.77
CA LYS A 52 -20.45 -0.96 -1.67
C LYS A 52 -19.36 -0.19 -2.38
N GLU A 53 -19.66 1.01 -2.88
CA GLU A 53 -18.65 1.89 -3.49
C GLU A 53 -17.57 2.29 -2.51
N PHE A 54 -17.95 2.67 -1.29
CA PHE A 54 -17.01 3.04 -0.23
C PHE A 54 -16.07 1.87 0.09
N LEU A 55 -16.60 0.69 0.29
CA LEU A 55 -15.82 -0.52 0.58
C LEU A 55 -14.90 -0.88 -0.59
N PHE A 56 -15.37 -0.70 -1.81
CA PHE A 56 -14.57 -0.93 -3.01
C PHE A 56 -13.35 0.00 -3.07
N HIS A 57 -13.55 1.29 -2.84
CA HIS A 57 -12.46 2.28 -2.84
C HIS A 57 -11.46 2.02 -1.72
N GLN A 58 -11.92 1.69 -0.53
CA GLN A 58 -11.07 1.37 0.61
C GLN A 58 -10.24 0.12 0.32
N SER A 59 -10.86 -0.92 -0.22
CA SER A 59 -10.17 -2.16 -0.59
C SER A 59 -9.11 -1.91 -1.65
N ASN A 60 -9.40 -1.04 -2.63
CA ASN A 60 -8.46 -0.71 -3.70
C ASN A 60 -7.22 0.03 -3.14
N ALA A 61 -7.43 0.99 -2.24
CA ALA A 61 -6.33 1.71 -1.57
C ALA A 61 -5.47 0.75 -0.75
N ASP A 62 -6.10 -0.16 0.00
CA ASP A 62 -5.41 -1.15 0.82
C ASP A 62 -4.62 -2.13 -0.05
N ARG A 63 -5.16 -2.53 -1.20
CA ARG A 63 -4.46 -3.40 -2.15
C ARG A 63 -3.24 -2.72 -2.74
N GLN A 64 -3.33 -1.44 -3.08
CA GLN A 64 -2.20 -0.68 -3.59
C GLN A 64 -1.10 -0.59 -2.54
N LEU A 65 -1.47 -0.30 -1.30
CA LEU A 65 -0.51 -0.24 -0.19
C LEU A 65 0.13 -1.60 0.04
N LEU A 66 -0.65 -2.68 -0.01
CA LEU A 66 -0.15 -4.04 0.13
C LEU A 66 0.89 -4.35 -0.96
N MET A 67 0.61 -3.96 -2.20
CA MET A 67 1.57 -4.13 -3.30
C MET A 67 2.87 -3.39 -3.04
N MET A 68 2.80 -2.17 -2.50
CA MET A 68 3.98 -1.37 -2.16
C MET A 68 4.79 -2.04 -1.04
N VAL A 69 4.12 -2.56 -0.03
CA VAL A 69 4.76 -3.28 1.09
C VAL A 69 5.44 -4.55 0.59
N GLU A 70 4.77 -5.31 -0.24
CA GLU A 70 5.32 -6.55 -0.83
C GLU A 70 6.52 -6.26 -1.74
N ALA A 71 6.46 -5.17 -2.50
CA ALA A 71 7.59 -4.73 -3.31
C ALA A 71 8.80 -4.33 -2.46
N ALA A 72 8.55 -3.68 -1.31
CA ALA A 72 9.61 -3.33 -0.37
C ALA A 72 10.28 -4.59 0.22
N LEU A 73 9.47 -5.59 0.57
CA LEU A 73 10.00 -6.88 1.04
C LEU A 73 10.85 -7.58 -0.05
N ALA A 74 10.42 -7.48 -1.30
CA ALA A 74 11.19 -8.01 -2.43
C ALA A 74 12.55 -7.30 -2.55
N ARG A 75 12.59 -5.99 -2.37
CA ARG A 75 13.85 -5.23 -2.41
C ARG A 75 14.80 -5.63 -1.29
N ILE A 76 14.28 -6.00 -0.12
CA ILE A 76 15.09 -6.53 0.98
C ILE A 76 15.76 -7.83 0.53
N ARG A 77 15.00 -8.73 -0.12
CA ARG A 77 15.55 -10.00 -0.63
C ARG A 77 16.58 -9.78 -1.73
N GLU A 78 16.36 -8.78 -2.60
CA GLU A 78 17.25 -8.45 -3.71
C GLU A 78 18.50 -7.66 -3.29
N GLY A 79 18.50 -7.12 -2.07
CA GLY A 79 19.64 -6.38 -1.51
C GLY A 79 19.69 -4.91 -1.90
N ASN A 80 18.61 -4.34 -2.44
CA ASN A 80 18.55 -2.93 -2.84
C ASN A 80 17.54 -2.11 -2.05
N PHE A 81 17.14 -2.59 -0.89
CA PHE A 81 16.23 -1.86 -0.01
C PHE A 81 16.89 -0.57 0.49
N GLY A 82 16.12 0.51 0.50
CA GLY A 82 16.60 1.83 0.95
C GLY A 82 17.20 2.67 -0.16
N GLU A 83 17.24 2.16 -1.39
CA GLU A 83 17.70 2.91 -2.56
C GLU A 83 16.50 3.42 -3.36
N CYS A 84 16.57 4.66 -3.82
CA CYS A 84 15.55 5.22 -4.71
C CYS A 84 15.55 4.48 -6.04
N ILE A 85 14.40 4.01 -6.49
CA ILE A 85 14.29 3.27 -7.75
C ILE A 85 14.52 4.15 -8.98
N SER A 86 14.40 5.47 -8.85
CA SER A 86 14.58 6.40 -9.97
C SER A 86 16.00 6.91 -10.10
N CYS A 87 16.62 7.34 -9.00
CA CYS A 87 17.96 7.95 -9.05
C CYS A 87 19.07 7.09 -8.44
N GLY A 88 18.73 6.02 -7.74
CA GLY A 88 19.70 5.12 -7.12
C GLY A 88 20.34 5.64 -5.83
N LYS A 89 20.00 6.86 -5.40
CA LYS A 89 20.53 7.42 -4.16
C LYS A 89 19.86 6.79 -2.96
N GLU A 90 20.55 6.80 -1.83
CA GLU A 90 19.98 6.34 -0.57
C GLU A 90 18.82 7.23 -0.15
N ILE A 91 17.72 6.57 0.27
CA ILE A 91 16.58 7.27 0.85
C ILE A 91 16.93 7.62 2.29
N ASN A 92 16.55 8.83 2.72
CA ASN A 92 16.80 9.30 4.08
C ASN A 92 16.26 8.28 5.10
N PRO A 93 17.06 7.84 6.09
CA PRO A 93 16.62 6.87 7.10
C PRO A 93 15.36 7.28 7.85
N LYS A 94 15.20 8.57 8.13
CA LYS A 94 13.98 9.09 8.79
C LYS A 94 12.74 8.87 7.94
N ARG A 95 12.87 9.03 6.63
CA ARG A 95 11.78 8.78 5.68
C ARG A 95 11.44 7.29 5.65
N LEU A 96 12.44 6.41 5.65
CA LEU A 96 12.24 4.97 5.71
C LEU A 96 11.57 4.53 7.01
N GLU A 97 11.90 5.15 8.13
CA GLU A 97 11.25 4.83 9.41
C GLU A 97 9.77 5.20 9.39
N ALA A 98 9.43 6.34 8.79
CA ALA A 98 8.04 6.79 8.69
C ALA A 98 7.25 6.01 7.64
N VAL A 99 7.88 5.70 6.49
CA VAL A 99 7.24 5.03 5.36
C VAL A 99 8.18 3.94 4.84
N PRO A 100 8.22 2.76 5.50
CA PRO A 100 9.17 1.69 5.12
C PRO A 100 9.00 1.17 3.70
N TRP A 101 7.82 1.34 3.12
CA TRP A 101 7.53 0.89 1.74
C TRP A 101 7.84 1.94 0.68
N THR A 102 8.44 3.08 1.05
CA THR A 102 8.75 4.13 0.08
C THR A 102 9.77 3.63 -0.96
N ARG A 103 9.55 4.01 -2.21
CA ARG A 103 10.38 3.63 -3.36
C ARG A 103 11.28 4.76 -3.83
N HIS A 104 10.94 5.98 -3.46
CA HIS A 104 11.59 7.18 -3.98
C HIS A 104 12.17 8.03 -2.86
N CYS A 105 13.30 8.68 -3.13
CA CYS A 105 13.79 9.76 -2.28
C CYS A 105 12.83 10.95 -2.39
N ILE A 106 12.97 11.91 -1.48
CA ILE A 106 12.06 13.06 -1.42
C ILE A 106 12.09 13.86 -2.73
N GLU A 107 13.26 14.02 -3.34
CA GLU A 107 13.42 14.75 -4.60
C GLU A 107 12.66 14.07 -5.75
N CYS A 108 12.80 12.76 -5.88
CA CYS A 108 12.11 12.00 -6.93
C CYS A 108 10.61 11.96 -6.68
N GLN A 109 10.19 11.86 -5.43
CA GLN A 109 8.77 11.90 -5.07
C GLN A 109 8.14 13.24 -5.46
N GLU A 110 8.83 14.33 -5.20
CA GLU A 110 8.37 15.66 -5.61
C GLU A 110 8.24 15.76 -7.12
N LYS A 111 9.19 15.21 -7.86
CA LYS A 111 9.15 15.19 -9.33
C LYS A 111 7.96 14.38 -9.85
N LEU A 112 7.64 13.27 -9.21
CA LEU A 112 6.45 12.47 -9.54
C LEU A 112 5.17 13.28 -9.33
N GLU A 113 5.06 13.93 -8.19
CA GLU A 113 3.90 14.75 -7.85
C GLU A 113 3.71 15.93 -8.81
N LYS A 114 4.80 16.48 -9.31
CA LYS A 114 4.79 17.55 -10.30
C LYS A 114 4.60 17.06 -11.74
N GLY A 115 4.57 15.75 -11.95
CA GLY A 115 4.44 15.18 -13.28
C GLY A 115 5.70 15.24 -14.14
N ILE A 116 6.85 15.57 -13.55
CA ILE A 116 8.15 15.66 -14.25
C ILE A 116 8.74 14.26 -14.48
N LEU A 117 8.44 13.34 -13.58
CA LEU A 117 8.96 11.97 -13.59
C LEU A 117 7.81 10.99 -13.69
N GLU A 118 7.92 10.01 -14.58
CA GLU A 118 6.93 8.94 -14.68
C GLU A 118 7.18 7.90 -13.61
N GLU A 119 6.09 7.39 -13.02
CA GLU A 119 6.18 6.33 -12.03
C GLU A 119 6.68 5.04 -12.67
N ALA A 120 7.80 4.52 -12.16
CA ALA A 120 8.32 3.25 -12.64
C ALA A 120 7.37 2.12 -12.24
N SER A 121 6.92 1.34 -13.23
CA SER A 121 6.06 0.19 -13.00
C SER A 121 6.86 -0.95 -12.39
N ARG A 122 6.59 -1.27 -11.15
CA ARG A 122 7.16 -2.42 -10.44
C ARG A 122 6.21 -2.92 -9.38
#